data_fc910971cff58e5b84fce90c7a8ba9ad
#
_entry.id   fc910971cff58e5b84fce90c7a8ba9ad
#
_cell.length_a   1.000
_cell.length_b   1.000
_cell.length_c   1.000
_cell.angle_alpha   90.00
_cell.angle_beta   90.00
_cell.angle_gamma   90.00
#
_symmetry.space_group_name_H-M   'P 1'
#
loop_
_entity.id
_entity.type
_entity.pdbx_description
1 polymer ?
#
loop_
_entity_poly.entity_id
_entity_poly.type
_entity_poly.pdbx_seq_one_letter_code
_entity_poly.pdbx_strand_id
1 'polypeptide(L)'
;MNMFKNPSLFFKGFAKGNGKRPIQKVDPKHLLTFDEVKNEKSFGAILQDNLVDVSCDTDELSQKLFDLSDENDWNCLMLENPSNGHIHSIMEKPSSWTSKDGKDIKLAVGLIADIHSKGTYIPLKVDGVERTVIFEPDTIDEVPVELFPVKTEIDLLNLSEGDGRNDSLFRYILILQGIGLDPDQIRQVLDNTNRFILAEPLSQNELDTITRDEAFDNPIFYSGKVFLHNIFGDYLIRQYHIARIDGRLHIYQGGMYTDDLKVIHEVMRSVLPTIKKNQKTEVLDYISDTAPKRNYSGVNLIAFNNGILDINTGELLPFSPDRIVTNKIPWDYYPSAYDEQADLTLNRIACSDPAIRSLLEECIGYTFYRVNNFRKAFILTGSGSNGKSTFISVLNRILGDDNVSAMDLKNLGDRFSKATLFKKLANIGDDISDEFISDPSLFKKIVSGDRIQAEFKGQDAFEFNPYVKLIFSANSIPRMKDKTGAVINRLVIIPFKAVFSDSDPDFDPDIKGKLCSPASIEYFIRIGVEGLNRVLKNKGFTKSSKVQKELDDYEEYNNPVIGFFKEQEEGYLFRNTTKEIHLAYSAYCHENGYLPESSNQFGRTVKAMFGVESKVKTVNGKSVRMYVKENV
;
A
#
# COMPACT_ATOMS: atom_id res chain seq x y z
N MET A 1 -21.64 -8.47 40.45
CA MET A 1 -20.40 -7.71 40.29
C MET A 1 -19.95 -7.95 38.88
N ASN A 2 -19.44 -6.92 38.20
CA ASN A 2 -18.81 -7.14 36.89
C ASN A 2 -17.48 -7.86 37.14
N MET A 3 -17.18 -8.89 36.37
CA MET A 3 -15.93 -9.64 36.43
C MET A 3 -14.71 -8.75 36.16
N PHE A 4 -14.88 -7.73 35.32
CA PHE A 4 -13.85 -6.78 34.90
C PHE A 4 -14.27 -5.33 35.18
N LYS A 5 -13.30 -4.46 35.46
CA LYS A 5 -13.50 -3.00 35.55
C LYS A 5 -13.71 -2.38 34.17
N ASN A 6 -12.86 -2.78 33.21
CA ASN A 6 -12.88 -2.26 31.84
C ASN A 6 -12.69 -3.37 30.78
N PRO A 7 -13.71 -4.21 30.53
CA PRO A 7 -13.58 -5.35 29.61
C PRO A 7 -13.27 -4.96 28.16
N SER A 8 -13.65 -3.75 27.72
CA SER A 8 -13.40 -3.26 26.35
C SER A 8 -11.93 -3.00 26.06
N LEU A 9 -11.09 -2.85 27.09
CA LEU A 9 -9.64 -2.71 26.94
C LEU A 9 -9.03 -4.03 26.41
N PHE A 10 -9.60 -5.17 26.78
CA PHE A 10 -9.03 -6.50 26.50
C PHE A 10 -9.81 -7.28 25.44
N PHE A 11 -11.11 -7.09 25.37
CA PHE A 11 -12.00 -7.94 24.58
C PHE A 11 -12.90 -7.14 23.64
N LYS A 12 -13.10 -7.67 22.43
CA LYS A 12 -14.07 -7.15 21.46
C LYS A 12 -15.52 -7.36 21.90
N GLY A 13 -15.76 -8.39 22.71
CA GLY A 13 -17.05 -8.83 23.18
C GLY A 13 -17.01 -10.28 23.64
N PHE A 14 -18.17 -10.87 23.91
CA PHE A 14 -18.29 -12.19 24.52
C PHE A 14 -19.03 -13.15 23.59
N ALA A 15 -18.87 -14.47 23.88
CA ALA A 15 -19.60 -15.53 23.19
C ALA A 15 -19.94 -16.67 24.15
N LYS A 16 -21.10 -17.32 23.95
CA LYS A 16 -21.49 -18.50 24.69
C LYS A 16 -20.56 -19.66 24.38
N GLY A 17 -20.26 -20.45 25.40
CA GLY A 17 -19.36 -21.60 25.34
C GLY A 17 -20.03 -22.94 25.57
N ASN A 18 -19.39 -23.99 25.08
CA ASN A 18 -19.60 -25.38 25.49
C ASN A 18 -18.26 -25.92 25.96
N GLY A 19 -18.08 -26.01 27.28
CA GLY A 19 -16.75 -26.20 27.87
C GLY A 19 -15.77 -25.09 27.48
N LYS A 20 -14.59 -25.45 27.03
CA LYS A 20 -13.50 -24.52 26.63
C LYS A 20 -13.66 -23.94 25.22
N ARG A 21 -14.73 -24.25 24.47
CA ARG A 21 -14.91 -23.82 23.08
C ARG A 21 -16.20 -23.01 22.91
N PRO A 22 -16.27 -22.10 21.94
CA PRO A 22 -17.52 -21.43 21.59
C PRO A 22 -18.54 -22.45 21.04
N ILE A 23 -19.83 -22.23 21.30
CA ILE A 23 -20.93 -23.15 20.85
C ILE A 23 -20.98 -23.21 19.32
N GLN A 24 -20.68 -22.08 18.65
CA GLN A 24 -20.66 -21.96 17.19
C GLN A 24 -19.47 -21.11 16.77
N LYS A 25 -19.17 -21.13 15.45
CA LYS A 25 -18.13 -20.23 14.90
C LYS A 25 -18.45 -18.78 15.25
N VAL A 26 -17.55 -18.11 15.95
CA VAL A 26 -17.74 -16.74 16.40
C VAL A 26 -17.78 -15.81 15.19
N ASP A 27 -18.88 -15.05 15.06
CA ASP A 27 -18.99 -13.95 14.08
C ASP A 27 -18.57 -12.65 14.76
N PRO A 28 -17.47 -12.01 14.32
CA PRO A 28 -17.00 -10.74 14.91
C PRO A 28 -18.01 -9.59 14.84
N LYS A 29 -19.04 -9.71 13.98
CA LYS A 29 -20.09 -8.68 13.83
C LYS A 29 -21.25 -8.85 14.81
N HIS A 30 -21.34 -10.00 15.49
CA HIS A 30 -22.46 -10.35 16.37
C HIS A 30 -21.95 -10.89 17.71
N LEU A 31 -21.05 -10.12 18.35
CA LEU A 31 -20.57 -10.43 19.68
C LEU A 31 -21.59 -9.99 20.75
N LEU A 32 -21.64 -10.74 21.83
CA LEU A 32 -22.54 -10.50 22.96
C LEU A 32 -21.86 -9.55 23.96
N THR A 33 -22.67 -8.89 24.77
CA THR A 33 -22.21 -8.16 25.96
C THR A 33 -21.97 -9.12 27.12
N PHE A 34 -21.27 -8.67 28.17
CA PHE A 34 -21.06 -9.47 29.37
C PHE A 34 -22.39 -9.82 30.04
N ASP A 35 -23.35 -8.90 30.10
CA ASP A 35 -24.66 -9.12 30.70
C ASP A 35 -25.47 -10.21 30.02
N GLU A 36 -25.30 -10.43 28.74
CA GLU A 36 -25.98 -11.48 27.96
C GLU A 36 -25.40 -12.87 28.19
N VAL A 37 -24.15 -12.98 28.69
CA VAL A 37 -23.46 -14.28 28.86
C VAL A 37 -23.18 -14.64 30.32
N LYS A 38 -23.21 -13.70 31.26
CA LYS A 38 -22.81 -13.92 32.67
C LYS A 38 -23.56 -15.08 33.37
N ASN A 39 -24.81 -15.35 32.97
CA ASN A 39 -25.62 -16.43 33.53
C ASN A 39 -25.45 -17.77 32.79
N GLU A 40 -24.69 -17.81 31.71
CA GLU A 40 -24.44 -19.07 31.00
C GLU A 40 -23.54 -20.01 31.82
N LYS A 41 -23.70 -21.31 31.57
CA LYS A 41 -22.88 -22.34 32.22
C LYS A 41 -21.42 -22.27 31.78
N SER A 42 -21.20 -21.90 30.50
CA SER A 42 -19.87 -21.65 29.94
C SER A 42 -19.93 -20.46 28.98
N PHE A 43 -18.97 -19.58 29.09
CA PHE A 43 -18.78 -18.46 28.15
C PHE A 43 -17.31 -18.03 28.09
N GLY A 44 -16.95 -17.26 27.09
CA GLY A 44 -15.63 -16.65 26.97
C GLY A 44 -15.68 -15.31 26.22
N ALA A 45 -14.54 -14.67 26.13
CA ALA A 45 -14.38 -13.40 25.47
C ALA A 45 -13.51 -13.53 24.20
N ILE A 46 -13.69 -12.62 23.29
CA ILE A 46 -12.91 -12.53 22.04
C ILE A 46 -11.84 -11.47 22.23
N LEU A 47 -10.59 -11.87 22.14
CA LEU A 47 -9.42 -11.03 22.33
C LEU A 47 -9.36 -9.89 21.28
N GLN A 48 -8.92 -8.69 21.69
CA GLN A 48 -8.62 -7.58 20.76
C GLN A 48 -7.49 -7.98 19.79
N ASP A 49 -7.46 -7.38 18.58
CA ASP A 49 -6.50 -7.77 17.53
C ASP A 49 -5.06 -7.36 17.83
N ASN A 50 -4.89 -6.29 18.60
CA ASN A 50 -3.58 -5.80 19.06
C ASN A 50 -3.05 -6.54 20.28
N LEU A 51 -3.81 -7.45 20.88
CA LEU A 51 -3.40 -8.18 22.08
C LEU A 51 -2.97 -9.61 21.76
N VAL A 52 -2.19 -10.16 22.68
CA VAL A 52 -1.76 -11.55 22.71
C VAL A 52 -1.97 -12.11 24.12
N ASP A 53 -2.39 -13.35 24.16
CA ASP A 53 -2.52 -14.16 25.37
C ASP A 53 -1.36 -15.15 25.43
N VAL A 54 -0.59 -15.10 26.51
CA VAL A 54 0.47 -16.05 26.86
C VAL A 54 -0.05 -16.86 28.04
N SER A 55 -0.21 -18.17 27.85
CA SER A 55 -0.79 -19.04 28.87
C SER A 55 0.06 -20.27 29.15
N CYS A 56 0.20 -20.61 30.42
CA CYS A 56 0.93 -21.79 30.89
C CYS A 56 -0.03 -22.90 31.29
N ASP A 57 0.28 -24.15 30.87
CA ASP A 57 -0.59 -25.32 31.04
C ASP A 57 -0.22 -26.18 32.26
N THR A 58 0.68 -25.71 33.15
CA THR A 58 0.98 -26.38 34.43
C THR A 58 1.01 -25.37 35.58
N ASP A 59 0.71 -25.82 36.81
CA ASP A 59 0.76 -24.99 38.02
C ASP A 59 2.14 -24.39 38.22
N GLU A 60 3.21 -25.17 38.02
CA GLU A 60 4.61 -24.72 38.18
C GLU A 60 4.96 -23.60 37.22
N LEU A 61 4.67 -23.79 35.91
CA LEU A 61 4.96 -22.76 34.90
C LEU A 61 4.09 -21.51 35.09
N SER A 62 2.83 -21.70 35.53
CA SER A 62 1.94 -20.58 35.82
C SER A 62 2.43 -19.76 37.00
N GLN A 63 2.91 -20.43 38.08
CA GLN A 63 3.49 -19.73 39.23
C GLN A 63 4.76 -18.95 38.82
N LYS A 64 5.65 -19.55 38.01
CA LYS A 64 6.85 -18.87 37.49
C LYS A 64 6.47 -17.66 36.64
N LEU A 65 5.42 -17.76 35.81
CA LEU A 65 4.95 -16.62 35.01
C LEU A 65 4.37 -15.50 35.90
N PHE A 66 3.65 -15.88 36.96
CA PHE A 66 3.12 -14.92 37.94
C PHE A 66 4.26 -14.20 38.68
N ASP A 67 5.21 -14.95 39.26
CA ASP A 67 6.33 -14.42 40.03
C ASP A 67 7.21 -13.47 39.15
N LEU A 68 7.40 -13.85 37.88
CA LEU A 68 8.12 -13.05 36.90
C LEU A 68 7.40 -11.73 36.59
N SER A 69 6.07 -11.78 36.43
CA SER A 69 5.25 -10.61 36.17
C SER A 69 5.20 -9.65 37.36
N ASP A 70 5.03 -10.19 38.56
CA ASP A 70 4.96 -9.42 39.81
C ASP A 70 6.29 -8.69 40.10
N GLU A 71 7.41 -9.39 39.98
CA GLU A 71 8.75 -8.83 40.24
C GLU A 71 9.15 -7.75 39.22
N ASN A 72 8.67 -7.84 37.98
CA ASN A 72 8.97 -6.87 36.92
C ASN A 72 7.88 -5.80 36.74
N ASP A 73 6.85 -5.76 37.62
CA ASP A 73 5.75 -4.80 37.60
C ASP A 73 5.03 -4.72 36.25
N TRP A 74 4.83 -5.85 35.55
CA TRP A 74 4.16 -5.85 34.23
C TRP A 74 2.68 -5.53 34.31
N ASN A 75 2.23 -4.52 33.56
CA ASN A 75 0.82 -4.16 33.44
C ASN A 75 0.11 -5.07 32.44
N CYS A 76 -0.27 -6.27 32.84
CA CYS A 76 -0.96 -7.26 32.03
C CYS A 76 -2.25 -7.74 32.72
N LEU A 77 -3.29 -8.09 31.93
CA LEU A 77 -4.46 -8.76 32.52
C LEU A 77 -4.10 -10.20 32.86
N MET A 78 -4.17 -10.55 34.14
CA MET A 78 -3.93 -11.92 34.60
C MET A 78 -5.21 -12.61 35.03
N LEU A 79 -5.46 -13.79 34.43
CA LEU A 79 -6.62 -14.63 34.67
C LEU A 79 -6.17 -16.02 35.14
N GLU A 80 -6.60 -16.45 36.30
CA GLU A 80 -6.33 -17.79 36.85
C GLU A 80 -7.56 -18.71 36.68
N ASN A 81 -7.31 -19.93 36.34
CA ASN A 81 -8.31 -20.98 36.44
C ASN A 81 -8.26 -21.61 37.86
N PRO A 82 -9.25 -21.38 38.75
CA PRO A 82 -9.21 -21.82 40.14
C PRO A 82 -9.24 -23.35 40.27
N SER A 83 -9.54 -24.10 39.21
CA SER A 83 -9.59 -25.57 39.26
C SER A 83 -8.20 -26.21 39.08
N ASN A 84 -7.22 -25.52 38.48
CA ASN A 84 -5.91 -26.08 38.16
C ASN A 84 -4.78 -25.05 38.17
N GLY A 85 -4.95 -23.87 38.73
CA GLY A 85 -3.93 -22.84 38.87
C GLY A 85 -3.36 -22.26 37.56
N HIS A 86 -3.89 -22.67 36.39
CA HIS A 86 -3.33 -22.19 35.10
C HIS A 86 -3.63 -20.72 34.85
N ILE A 87 -2.60 -19.98 34.46
CA ILE A 87 -2.66 -18.53 34.27
C ILE A 87 -2.64 -18.18 32.78
N HIS A 88 -3.47 -17.21 32.41
CA HIS A 88 -3.41 -16.46 31.17
C HIS A 88 -2.92 -15.05 31.45
N SER A 89 -1.94 -14.59 30.71
CA SER A 89 -1.39 -13.23 30.76
C SER A 89 -1.64 -12.54 29.42
N ILE A 90 -2.46 -11.48 29.42
CA ILE A 90 -2.85 -10.76 28.21
C ILE A 90 -2.12 -9.43 28.16
N MET A 91 -1.40 -9.18 27.07
CA MET A 91 -0.53 -8.03 26.84
C MET A 91 -0.70 -7.46 25.44
N GLU A 92 -0.18 -6.26 25.18
CA GLU A 92 -0.16 -5.67 23.85
C GLU A 92 0.96 -6.28 23.00
N LYS A 93 0.67 -6.50 21.72
CA LYS A 93 1.69 -6.98 20.77
C LYS A 93 2.65 -5.86 20.44
N PRO A 94 3.96 -6.01 20.63
CA PRO A 94 4.91 -5.07 20.10
C PRO A 94 4.91 -5.07 18.57
N SER A 95 5.32 -3.97 17.97
CA SER A 95 5.39 -3.81 16.51
C SER A 95 6.31 -4.86 15.84
N SER A 96 7.29 -5.34 16.57
CA SER A 96 8.22 -6.41 16.18
C SER A 96 7.64 -7.83 16.27
N TRP A 97 6.41 -8.01 16.75
CA TRP A 97 5.82 -9.33 16.98
C TRP A 97 5.54 -10.09 15.69
N THR A 98 6.33 -11.12 15.42
CA THR A 98 6.22 -11.98 14.23
C THR A 98 5.76 -13.40 14.53
N SER A 99 5.55 -13.72 15.82
CA SER A 99 5.19 -15.09 16.22
C SER A 99 3.79 -15.46 15.72
N LYS A 100 3.66 -16.74 15.38
CA LYS A 100 2.36 -17.37 15.10
C LYS A 100 1.79 -17.93 16.39
N ASP A 101 0.46 -17.98 16.46
CA ASP A 101 -0.24 -18.74 17.50
C ASP A 101 0.23 -20.20 17.48
N GLY A 102 0.39 -20.79 18.66
CA GLY A 102 0.86 -22.17 18.79
C GLY A 102 0.86 -22.64 20.23
N LYS A 103 1.12 -23.93 20.41
CA LYS A 103 1.24 -24.61 21.70
C LYS A 103 2.67 -24.96 22.00
N ASP A 104 2.97 -25.10 23.30
CA ASP A 104 4.27 -25.52 23.82
C ASP A 104 5.44 -24.69 23.26
N ILE A 105 5.24 -23.38 23.13
CA ILE A 105 6.25 -22.46 22.60
C ILE A 105 7.24 -22.12 23.70
N LYS A 106 8.55 -22.32 23.42
CA LYS A 106 9.63 -21.86 24.29
C LYS A 106 9.77 -20.34 24.21
N LEU A 107 9.79 -19.69 25.36
CA LEU A 107 9.96 -18.25 25.51
C LEU A 107 11.41 -17.89 25.89
N ALA A 108 11.83 -16.65 25.63
CA ALA A 108 13.18 -16.18 25.84
C ALA A 108 13.69 -16.36 27.27
N VAL A 109 12.84 -16.23 28.27
CA VAL A 109 13.20 -16.49 29.67
C VAL A 109 13.35 -17.99 29.98
N GLY A 110 12.86 -18.89 29.12
CA GLY A 110 12.92 -20.34 29.29
C GLY A 110 11.58 -20.98 29.70
N LEU A 111 10.53 -20.21 29.86
CA LEU A 111 9.17 -20.75 30.04
C LEU A 111 8.68 -21.43 28.78
N ILE A 112 7.73 -22.38 28.95
CA ILE A 112 6.96 -23.00 27.86
C ILE A 112 5.53 -22.54 28.03
N ALA A 113 4.94 -21.96 26.97
CA ALA A 113 3.60 -21.42 27.00
C ALA A 113 2.85 -21.62 25.68
N ASP A 114 1.54 -21.60 25.74
CA ASP A 114 0.66 -21.44 24.59
C ASP A 114 0.52 -19.95 24.26
N ILE A 115 0.56 -19.62 22.97
CA ILE A 115 0.40 -18.26 22.48
C ILE A 115 -0.84 -18.17 21.61
N HIS A 116 -1.72 -17.24 21.93
CA HIS A 116 -2.96 -16.99 21.21
C HIS A 116 -3.11 -15.51 20.87
N SER A 117 -3.57 -15.20 19.67
CA SER A 117 -3.74 -13.81 19.20
C SER A 117 -4.94 -13.67 18.25
N LYS A 118 -5.15 -12.48 17.68
CA LYS A 118 -6.10 -12.21 16.58
C LYS A 118 -7.52 -12.72 16.79
N GLY A 119 -8.20 -12.23 17.82
CA GLY A 119 -9.60 -12.57 18.02
C GLY A 119 -9.83 -13.99 18.51
N THR A 120 -8.84 -14.57 19.18
CA THR A 120 -8.97 -15.88 19.84
C THR A 120 -10.04 -15.81 20.93
N TYR A 121 -10.78 -16.90 21.05
CA TYR A 121 -11.74 -17.08 22.13
C TYR A 121 -11.01 -17.50 23.41
N ILE A 122 -11.08 -16.67 24.44
CA ILE A 122 -10.54 -16.94 25.77
C ILE A 122 -11.69 -17.41 26.65
N PRO A 123 -11.68 -18.68 27.13
CA PRO A 123 -12.73 -19.16 28.01
C PRO A 123 -12.63 -18.50 29.40
N LEU A 124 -13.70 -17.82 29.82
CA LEU A 124 -13.77 -17.11 31.10
C LEU A 124 -14.57 -17.89 32.15
N LYS A 125 -15.54 -18.69 31.72
CA LYS A 125 -16.31 -19.61 32.56
C LYS A 125 -16.47 -20.94 31.84
N VAL A 126 -16.17 -22.01 32.53
CA VAL A 126 -16.26 -23.38 32.00
C VAL A 126 -17.03 -24.24 32.99
N ASP A 127 -18.16 -24.80 32.55
CA ASP A 127 -19.02 -25.71 33.34
C ASP A 127 -19.40 -25.17 34.73
N GLY A 128 -19.58 -23.85 34.83
CA GLY A 128 -19.98 -23.16 36.06
C GLY A 128 -18.80 -22.59 36.86
N VAL A 129 -17.55 -22.95 36.53
CA VAL A 129 -16.35 -22.42 37.19
C VAL A 129 -15.85 -21.18 36.41
N GLU A 130 -15.85 -20.04 37.08
CA GLU A 130 -15.33 -18.78 36.56
C GLU A 130 -13.83 -18.66 36.83
N ARG A 131 -13.09 -18.04 35.88
CA ARG A 131 -11.71 -17.64 36.12
C ARG A 131 -11.65 -16.50 37.15
N THR A 132 -10.62 -16.52 37.95
CA THR A 132 -10.31 -15.43 38.87
C THR A 132 -9.49 -14.37 38.14
N VAL A 133 -9.89 -13.10 38.25
CA VAL A 133 -9.04 -11.98 37.82
C VAL A 133 -8.04 -11.71 38.94
N ILE A 134 -6.76 -12.07 38.71
CA ILE A 134 -5.68 -11.84 39.69
C ILE A 134 -5.26 -10.37 39.63
N PHE A 135 -5.05 -9.86 38.42
CA PHE A 135 -4.64 -8.47 38.17
C PHE A 135 -5.34 -7.93 36.94
N GLU A 136 -5.89 -6.73 37.04
CA GLU A 136 -6.49 -5.99 35.94
C GLU A 136 -5.88 -4.57 35.92
N PRO A 137 -4.99 -4.27 34.96
CA PRO A 137 -4.33 -2.99 34.84
C PRO A 137 -5.25 -1.93 34.20
N ASP A 138 -4.97 -0.65 34.50
CA ASP A 138 -5.61 0.49 33.83
C ASP A 138 -5.03 0.77 32.42
N THR A 139 -3.78 0.37 32.20
CA THR A 139 -3.05 0.41 30.90
C THR A 139 -2.35 -0.92 30.69
N ILE A 140 -2.17 -1.32 29.43
CA ILE A 140 -1.55 -2.60 29.07
C ILE A 140 -0.14 -2.34 28.54
N ASP A 141 0.84 -3.08 29.03
CA ASP A 141 2.19 -3.06 28.49
C ASP A 141 2.33 -3.94 27.25
N GLU A 142 3.29 -3.59 26.39
CA GLU A 142 3.72 -4.50 25.32
C GLU A 142 4.38 -5.74 25.92
N VAL A 143 4.26 -6.88 25.22
CA VAL A 143 4.91 -8.13 25.62
C VAL A 143 6.40 -7.88 25.85
N PRO A 144 6.91 -8.13 27.05
CA PRO A 144 8.32 -7.93 27.36
C PRO A 144 9.20 -8.96 26.66
N VAL A 145 10.48 -8.63 26.51
CA VAL A 145 11.45 -9.46 25.76
C VAL A 145 11.64 -10.86 26.35
N GLU A 146 11.41 -11.04 27.64
CA GLU A 146 11.41 -12.32 28.34
C GLU A 146 10.39 -13.33 27.78
N LEU A 147 9.29 -12.83 27.29
CA LEU A 147 8.20 -13.64 26.74
C LEU A 147 8.26 -13.77 25.22
N PHE A 148 9.32 -13.32 24.56
CA PHE A 148 9.49 -13.51 23.13
C PHE A 148 9.75 -14.97 22.79
N PRO A 149 9.06 -15.51 21.77
CA PRO A 149 9.26 -16.88 21.32
C PRO A 149 10.67 -17.14 20.78
N VAL A 150 11.25 -18.25 21.23
CA VAL A 150 12.59 -18.69 20.78
C VAL A 150 12.56 -20.11 20.25
N LYS A 151 13.45 -20.41 19.30
CA LYS A 151 13.67 -21.78 18.81
C LYS A 151 14.98 -22.28 19.40
N THR A 152 14.90 -23.19 20.35
CA THR A 152 16.06 -23.76 21.01
C THR A 152 15.81 -25.19 21.44
N GLU A 153 16.88 -26.02 21.40
CA GLU A 153 16.90 -27.35 22.01
C GLU A 153 17.32 -27.28 23.48
N ILE A 154 17.86 -26.14 23.93
CA ILE A 154 18.29 -25.95 25.34
C ILE A 154 17.05 -25.99 26.22
N ASP A 155 17.11 -26.82 27.25
CA ASP A 155 16.08 -26.92 28.28
C ASP A 155 16.57 -26.23 29.55
N LEU A 156 16.18 -24.96 29.69
CA LEU A 156 16.61 -24.12 30.83
C LEU A 156 15.97 -24.55 32.15
N LEU A 157 14.78 -25.14 32.12
CA LEU A 157 14.06 -25.60 33.32
C LEU A 157 14.78 -26.75 34.05
N ASN A 158 15.49 -27.61 33.28
CA ASN A 158 16.14 -28.80 33.80
C ASN A 158 17.67 -28.70 33.83
N LEU A 159 18.23 -27.50 33.66
CA LEU A 159 19.69 -27.28 33.76
C LEU A 159 20.15 -27.31 35.21
N SER A 160 21.12 -28.19 35.52
CA SER A 160 21.72 -28.32 36.84
C SER A 160 23.24 -28.15 36.83
N GLU A 161 23.83 -28.01 38.01
CA GLU A 161 25.29 -27.97 38.18
C GLU A 161 25.91 -29.30 37.73
N GLY A 162 26.90 -29.23 36.84
CA GLY A 162 27.52 -30.42 36.22
C GLY A 162 27.06 -30.75 34.80
N ASP A 163 25.92 -30.24 34.36
CA ASP A 163 25.40 -30.48 33.00
C ASP A 163 25.92 -29.46 31.96
N GLY A 164 26.99 -28.74 32.26
CA GLY A 164 27.52 -27.68 31.39
C GLY A 164 26.61 -26.45 31.35
N ARG A 165 25.98 -26.11 32.48
CA ARG A 165 25.03 -25.00 32.64
C ARG A 165 25.60 -23.67 32.08
N ASN A 166 26.84 -23.31 32.47
CA ASN A 166 27.50 -22.08 32.03
C ASN A 166 27.71 -22.06 30.50
N ASP A 167 28.11 -23.19 29.90
CA ASP A 167 28.27 -23.33 28.45
C ASP A 167 26.92 -23.27 27.73
N SER A 168 25.88 -23.85 28.32
CA SER A 168 24.52 -23.79 27.81
C SER A 168 23.96 -22.37 27.82
N LEU A 169 24.18 -21.62 28.92
CA LEU A 169 23.77 -20.21 29.01
C LEU A 169 24.57 -19.31 28.06
N PHE A 170 25.90 -19.56 27.94
CA PHE A 170 26.70 -18.85 26.95
C PHE A 170 26.20 -19.09 25.51
N ARG A 171 25.85 -20.35 25.16
CA ARG A 171 25.20 -20.65 23.88
C ARG A 171 23.80 -20.04 23.78
N TYR A 172 23.11 -19.90 24.89
CA TYR A 172 21.79 -19.29 24.92
C TYR A 172 21.81 -17.78 24.62
N ILE A 173 22.85 -17.07 25.04
CA ILE A 173 23.11 -15.67 24.61
C ILE A 173 23.03 -15.59 23.09
N LEU A 174 23.65 -16.57 22.39
CA LEU A 174 23.66 -16.61 20.93
C LEU A 174 22.25 -16.73 20.33
N ILE A 175 21.35 -17.43 20.98
CA ILE A 175 19.96 -17.59 20.55
C ILE A 175 19.18 -16.28 20.78
N LEU A 176 19.38 -15.65 21.92
CA LEU A 176 18.73 -14.38 22.27
C LEU A 176 19.16 -13.24 21.33
N GLN A 177 20.45 -13.15 21.02
CA GLN A 177 20.95 -12.22 20.01
C GLN A 177 20.34 -12.55 18.62
N GLY A 178 20.19 -13.85 18.28
CA GLY A 178 19.56 -14.30 17.03
C GLY A 178 18.10 -13.87 16.86
N ILE A 179 17.40 -13.59 17.95
CA ILE A 179 16.05 -13.01 17.93
C ILE A 179 16.03 -11.48 17.98
N GLY A 180 17.21 -10.84 17.97
CA GLY A 180 17.37 -9.39 17.86
C GLY A 180 17.42 -8.64 19.19
N LEU A 181 17.64 -9.33 20.32
CA LEU A 181 17.83 -8.66 21.61
C LEU A 181 19.21 -8.01 21.67
N ASP A 182 19.26 -6.81 22.22
CA ASP A 182 20.51 -6.12 22.52
C ASP A 182 21.19 -6.67 23.81
N PRO A 183 22.45 -6.33 24.11
CA PRO A 183 23.14 -6.83 25.26
C PRO A 183 22.44 -6.58 26.60
N ASP A 184 21.80 -5.42 26.78
CA ASP A 184 21.12 -5.08 28.03
C ASP A 184 19.83 -5.90 28.21
N GLN A 185 19.07 -6.06 27.13
CA GLN A 185 17.90 -6.94 27.10
C GLN A 185 18.29 -8.39 27.38
N ILE A 186 19.39 -8.87 26.83
CA ILE A 186 19.88 -10.24 27.09
C ILE A 186 20.30 -10.41 28.54
N ARG A 187 20.99 -9.43 29.14
CA ARG A 187 21.31 -9.46 30.56
C ARG A 187 20.05 -9.55 31.43
N GLN A 188 19.05 -8.75 31.13
CA GLN A 188 17.74 -8.77 31.80
C GLN A 188 17.07 -10.13 31.68
N VAL A 189 16.98 -10.69 30.47
CA VAL A 189 16.41 -12.03 30.25
C VAL A 189 17.17 -13.09 31.04
N LEU A 190 18.51 -13.07 31.02
CA LEU A 190 19.32 -14.07 31.73
C LEU A 190 19.26 -13.90 33.26
N ASP A 191 19.17 -12.67 33.77
CA ASP A 191 18.94 -12.43 35.20
C ASP A 191 17.60 -13.02 35.65
N ASN A 192 16.52 -12.72 34.90
CA ASN A 192 15.20 -13.29 35.15
C ASN A 192 15.18 -14.83 34.99
N THR A 193 15.88 -15.37 33.98
CA THR A 193 16.06 -16.82 33.82
C THR A 193 16.75 -17.42 35.04
N ASN A 194 17.83 -16.79 35.51
CA ASN A 194 18.59 -17.25 36.67
C ASN A 194 17.76 -17.24 37.96
N ARG A 195 16.96 -16.21 38.17
CA ARG A 195 16.16 -16.02 39.40
C ARG A 195 14.91 -16.87 39.46
N PHE A 196 14.21 -17.07 38.34
CA PHE A 196 12.86 -17.65 38.32
C PHE A 196 12.78 -19.00 37.63
N ILE A 197 13.70 -19.33 36.72
CA ILE A 197 13.56 -20.50 35.86
C ILE A 197 14.53 -21.62 36.21
N LEU A 198 15.80 -21.29 36.39
CA LEU A 198 16.79 -22.32 36.69
C LEU A 198 16.47 -23.03 38.02
N ALA A 199 16.55 -24.36 38.01
CA ALA A 199 16.40 -25.16 39.24
C ALA A 199 17.55 -24.87 40.25
N GLU A 200 18.72 -24.60 39.73
CA GLU A 200 19.91 -24.24 40.53
C GLU A 200 20.48 -22.92 39.96
N PRO A 201 20.14 -21.76 40.57
CA PRO A 201 20.64 -20.47 40.10
C PRO A 201 22.17 -20.36 40.14
N LEU A 202 22.74 -19.58 39.23
CA LEU A 202 24.12 -19.15 39.19
C LEU A 202 24.38 -18.12 40.27
N SER A 203 25.61 -18.06 40.79
CA SER A 203 26.06 -16.90 41.57
C SER A 203 26.16 -15.67 40.64
N GLN A 204 26.05 -14.47 41.25
CA GLN A 204 26.15 -13.22 40.48
C GLN A 204 27.48 -13.11 39.72
N ASN A 205 28.60 -13.54 40.33
CA ASN A 205 29.91 -13.53 39.67
C ASN A 205 29.98 -14.44 38.44
N GLU A 206 29.27 -15.58 38.44
CA GLU A 206 29.18 -16.48 37.29
C GLU A 206 28.33 -15.84 36.18
N LEU A 207 27.18 -15.27 36.55
CA LEU A 207 26.28 -14.60 35.61
C LEU A 207 26.99 -13.39 34.94
N ASP A 208 27.70 -12.55 35.74
CA ASP A 208 28.47 -11.42 35.24
C ASP A 208 29.61 -11.89 34.28
N THR A 209 30.23 -13.04 34.58
CA THR A 209 31.24 -13.63 33.71
C THR A 209 30.67 -14.08 32.38
N ILE A 210 29.48 -14.68 32.37
CA ILE A 210 28.78 -15.15 31.16
C ILE A 210 28.29 -13.96 30.32
N THR A 211 27.82 -12.89 30.96
CA THR A 211 27.21 -11.72 30.33
C THR A 211 28.16 -10.52 30.20
N ARG A 212 29.49 -10.74 30.30
CA ARG A 212 30.49 -9.69 30.08
C ARG A 212 30.42 -9.15 28.65
N ASP A 213 30.88 -7.91 28.43
CA ASP A 213 30.77 -7.23 27.12
C ASP A 213 31.37 -8.03 25.97
N GLU A 214 32.52 -8.71 26.20
CA GLU A 214 33.19 -9.52 25.19
C GLU A 214 32.37 -10.76 24.78
N ALA A 215 31.38 -11.18 25.57
CA ALA A 215 30.45 -12.25 25.19
C ALA A 215 29.55 -11.86 24.03
N PHE A 216 29.36 -10.56 23.81
CA PHE A 216 28.54 -10.00 22.75
C PHE A 216 29.30 -9.55 21.50
N ASP A 217 30.68 -9.54 21.57
CA ASP A 217 31.53 -9.08 20.47
C ASP A 217 31.65 -10.05 19.29
N ASN A 218 31.25 -11.31 19.44
CA ASN A 218 31.33 -12.31 18.38
C ASN A 218 30.02 -12.45 17.63
N PRO A 219 30.01 -12.25 16.30
CA PRO A 219 28.83 -12.46 15.49
C PRO A 219 28.44 -13.96 15.46
N ILE A 220 27.29 -14.24 15.97
CA ILE A 220 26.68 -15.54 16.28
C ILE A 220 26.21 -16.33 15.08
N PHE A 221 26.49 -15.83 13.94
CA PHE A 221 26.05 -16.45 12.69
C PHE A 221 26.93 -17.62 12.26
N TYR A 222 27.79 -18.10 13.16
CA TYR A 222 28.64 -19.27 12.95
C TYR A 222 28.65 -20.19 14.16
N SER A 223 28.47 -21.50 13.92
CA SER A 223 28.81 -22.58 14.86
C SER A 223 30.13 -23.21 14.42
N GLY A 224 31.23 -22.81 15.04
CA GLY A 224 32.55 -23.17 14.55
C GLY A 224 32.80 -22.63 13.14
N LYS A 225 32.91 -23.53 12.14
CA LYS A 225 33.08 -23.15 10.73
C LYS A 225 31.79 -23.13 9.93
N VAL A 226 30.69 -23.54 10.52
CA VAL A 226 29.37 -23.67 9.85
C VAL A 226 28.62 -22.34 9.97
N PHE A 227 28.24 -21.78 8.82
CA PHE A 227 27.41 -20.57 8.78
C PHE A 227 25.94 -20.93 9.03
N LEU A 228 25.32 -20.24 9.97
CA LEU A 228 23.94 -20.45 10.39
C LEU A 228 23.02 -19.49 9.62
N HIS A 229 22.76 -19.77 8.35
CA HIS A 229 21.97 -18.92 7.46
C HIS A 229 20.55 -18.67 7.96
N ASN A 230 19.95 -19.63 8.66
CA ASN A 230 18.62 -19.51 9.24
C ASN A 230 18.61 -18.50 10.40
N ILE A 231 19.57 -18.54 11.30
CA ILE A 231 19.68 -17.57 12.42
C ILE A 231 19.95 -16.18 11.88
N PHE A 232 20.85 -16.06 10.90
CA PHE A 232 21.12 -14.78 10.26
C PHE A 232 19.90 -14.26 9.49
N GLY A 233 19.15 -15.12 8.80
CA GLY A 233 17.91 -14.78 8.12
C GLY A 233 16.81 -14.30 9.07
N ASP A 234 16.59 -15.02 10.19
CA ASP A 234 15.62 -14.63 11.21
C ASP A 234 16.00 -13.28 11.87
N TYR A 235 17.28 -13.05 12.13
CA TYR A 235 17.79 -11.76 12.60
C TYR A 235 17.44 -10.63 11.63
N LEU A 236 17.74 -10.81 10.33
CA LEU A 236 17.46 -9.79 9.32
C LEU A 236 15.96 -9.52 9.19
N ILE A 237 15.12 -10.56 9.22
CA ILE A 237 13.66 -10.41 9.15
C ILE A 237 13.16 -9.52 10.30
N ARG A 238 13.63 -9.74 11.51
CA ARG A 238 13.16 -9.01 12.69
C ARG A 238 13.75 -7.60 12.76
N GLN A 239 15.06 -7.50 12.66
CA GLN A 239 15.76 -6.24 12.87
C GLN A 239 15.52 -5.22 11.77
N TYR A 240 15.34 -5.69 10.53
CA TYR A 240 15.12 -4.83 9.37
C TYR A 240 13.70 -4.96 8.79
N HIS A 241 12.79 -5.58 9.55
CA HIS A 241 11.37 -5.73 9.20
C HIS A 241 11.15 -6.25 7.78
N ILE A 242 11.91 -7.31 7.39
CA ILE A 242 11.76 -7.89 6.06
C ILE A 242 10.42 -8.62 5.98
N ALA A 243 9.66 -8.38 4.92
CA ALA A 243 8.35 -8.96 4.70
C ALA A 243 8.13 -9.33 3.23
N ARG A 244 7.20 -10.23 2.97
CA ARG A 244 6.70 -10.52 1.61
C ARG A 244 5.45 -9.70 1.33
N ILE A 245 5.55 -8.79 0.36
CA ILE A 245 4.46 -7.94 -0.11
C ILE A 245 4.28 -8.23 -1.60
N ASP A 246 3.06 -8.58 -2.03
CA ASP A 246 2.76 -9.01 -3.41
C ASP A 246 3.71 -10.11 -3.94
N GLY A 247 4.05 -11.07 -3.08
CA GLY A 247 4.92 -12.19 -3.45
C GLY A 247 6.42 -11.87 -3.56
N ARG A 248 6.84 -10.61 -3.34
CA ARG A 248 8.22 -10.16 -3.39
C ARG A 248 8.75 -9.83 -2.00
N LEU A 249 10.05 -10.07 -1.79
CA LEU A 249 10.72 -9.60 -0.58
C LEU A 249 10.81 -8.08 -0.57
N HIS A 250 10.52 -7.51 0.57
CA HIS A 250 10.68 -6.08 0.86
C HIS A 250 11.39 -5.92 2.18
N ILE A 251 12.18 -4.87 2.28
CA ILE A 251 12.86 -4.44 3.51
C ILE A 251 12.39 -3.04 3.88
N TYR A 252 12.17 -2.81 5.17
CA TYR A 252 11.81 -1.48 5.67
C TYR A 252 13.05 -0.61 5.80
N GLN A 253 13.05 0.53 5.12
CA GLN A 253 14.15 1.50 5.18
C GLN A 253 13.62 2.91 4.92
N GLY A 254 14.09 3.89 5.71
CA GLY A 254 13.77 5.30 5.50
C GLY A 254 12.26 5.61 5.52
N GLY A 255 11.46 4.86 6.30
CA GLY A 255 10.02 5.08 6.45
C GLY A 255 9.14 4.36 5.42
N MET A 256 9.70 3.53 4.54
CA MET A 256 8.95 2.78 3.53
C MET A 256 9.53 1.38 3.30
N TYR A 257 8.79 0.53 2.61
CA TYR A 257 9.23 -0.79 2.16
C TYR A 257 9.74 -0.74 0.72
N THR A 258 10.97 -1.21 0.48
CA THR A 258 11.57 -1.37 -0.85
C THR A 258 11.81 -2.84 -1.19
N ASP A 259 11.63 -3.23 -2.46
CA ASP A 259 11.96 -4.56 -2.99
C ASP A 259 13.31 -4.59 -3.72
N ASP A 260 14.14 -3.56 -3.54
CA ASP A 260 15.51 -3.58 -4.08
C ASP A 260 16.37 -4.56 -3.27
N LEU A 261 16.66 -5.71 -3.88
CA LEU A 261 17.53 -6.73 -3.28
C LEU A 261 18.94 -6.23 -2.98
N LYS A 262 19.39 -5.13 -3.63
CA LYS A 262 20.69 -4.53 -3.30
C LYS A 262 20.72 -4.02 -1.88
N VAL A 263 19.61 -3.41 -1.42
CA VAL A 263 19.47 -2.93 -0.04
C VAL A 263 19.58 -4.07 0.95
N ILE A 264 18.92 -5.21 0.68
CA ILE A 264 19.05 -6.41 1.54
C ILE A 264 20.51 -6.90 1.55
N HIS A 265 21.18 -6.91 0.39
CA HIS A 265 22.59 -7.29 0.33
C HIS A 265 23.53 -6.30 1.04
N GLU A 266 23.22 -5.01 1.04
CA GLU A 266 23.97 -3.99 1.76
C GLU A 266 23.82 -4.18 3.26
N VAL A 267 22.59 -4.41 3.72
CA VAL A 267 22.31 -4.74 5.12
C VAL A 267 23.03 -6.01 5.55
N MET A 268 22.99 -7.09 4.74
CA MET A 268 23.75 -8.31 5.02
C MET A 268 25.24 -8.04 5.20
N ARG A 269 25.83 -7.15 4.37
CA ARG A 269 27.25 -6.77 4.49
C ARG A 269 27.53 -5.84 5.65
N SER A 270 26.61 -4.97 6.02
CA SER A 270 26.80 -4.10 7.19
C SER A 270 26.82 -4.90 8.49
N VAL A 271 25.97 -5.93 8.59
CA VAL A 271 25.90 -6.82 9.76
C VAL A 271 27.06 -7.83 9.76
N LEU A 272 27.36 -8.43 8.59
CA LEU A 272 28.41 -9.43 8.44
C LEU A 272 29.32 -9.07 7.25
N PRO A 273 30.35 -8.23 7.44
CA PRO A 273 31.24 -7.79 6.36
C PRO A 273 31.94 -8.91 5.58
N THR A 274 32.17 -10.04 6.26
CA THR A 274 32.86 -11.23 5.69
C THR A 274 31.94 -12.19 4.94
N ILE A 275 30.64 -11.88 4.82
CA ILE A 275 29.65 -12.76 4.19
C ILE A 275 29.99 -13.06 2.73
N LYS A 276 30.03 -14.34 2.36
CA LYS A 276 30.35 -14.82 1.01
C LYS A 276 29.13 -14.81 0.10
N LYS A 277 29.37 -14.86 -1.21
CA LYS A 277 28.29 -14.86 -2.22
C LYS A 277 27.29 -16.00 -2.03
N ASN A 278 27.76 -17.24 -1.83
CA ASN A 278 26.91 -18.41 -1.60
C ASN A 278 26.08 -18.26 -0.31
N GLN A 279 26.68 -17.76 0.77
CA GLN A 279 25.98 -17.53 2.03
C GLN A 279 24.84 -16.51 1.86
N LYS A 280 25.05 -15.43 1.08
CA LYS A 280 23.97 -14.48 0.76
C LYS A 280 22.82 -15.13 0.02
N THR A 281 23.10 -16.03 -0.91
CA THR A 281 22.08 -16.79 -1.63
C THR A 281 21.29 -17.69 -0.68
N GLU A 282 21.96 -18.44 0.19
CA GLU A 282 21.32 -19.31 1.19
C GLU A 282 20.41 -18.51 2.15
N VAL A 283 20.86 -17.32 2.59
CA VAL A 283 20.05 -16.42 3.43
C VAL A 283 18.86 -15.87 2.67
N LEU A 284 19.03 -15.45 1.41
CA LEU A 284 17.91 -14.96 0.60
C LEU A 284 16.86 -16.04 0.35
N ASP A 285 17.28 -17.26 0.06
CA ASP A 285 16.38 -18.40 -0.13
C ASP A 285 15.59 -18.65 1.17
N TYR A 286 16.29 -18.69 2.32
CA TYR A 286 15.65 -18.85 3.62
C TYR A 286 14.65 -17.72 3.93
N ILE A 287 15.04 -16.46 3.74
CA ILE A 287 14.16 -15.30 3.97
C ILE A 287 12.95 -15.34 3.02
N SER A 288 13.16 -15.75 1.76
CA SER A 288 12.09 -15.85 0.76
C SER A 288 11.00 -16.84 1.19
N ASP A 289 11.38 -17.90 1.91
CA ASP A 289 10.45 -18.91 2.40
C ASP A 289 9.78 -18.50 3.74
N THR A 290 10.52 -17.85 4.63
CA THR A 290 10.15 -17.66 6.04
C THR A 290 9.61 -16.27 6.36
N ALA A 291 9.95 -15.22 5.57
CA ALA A 291 9.50 -13.85 5.84
C ALA A 291 7.96 -13.74 5.88
N PRO A 292 7.42 -12.97 6.83
CA PRO A 292 5.98 -12.84 7.02
C PRO A 292 5.32 -12.21 5.80
N LYS A 293 4.13 -12.69 5.44
CA LYS A 293 3.30 -12.07 4.41
C LYS A 293 2.60 -10.86 4.99
N ARG A 294 2.73 -9.72 4.34
CA ARG A 294 2.07 -8.45 4.71
C ARG A 294 1.29 -7.90 3.52
N ASN A 295 0.25 -7.15 3.79
CA ASN A 295 -0.53 -6.44 2.78
C ASN A 295 -0.21 -4.95 2.84
N TYR A 296 -0.40 -4.24 1.73
CA TYR A 296 -0.32 -2.78 1.73
C TYR A 296 -1.27 -2.18 2.74
N SER A 297 -0.82 -1.14 3.42
CA SER A 297 -1.70 -0.27 4.21
C SER A 297 -2.66 0.49 3.30
N GLY A 298 -3.71 1.07 3.88
CA GLY A 298 -4.75 1.76 3.15
C GLY A 298 -4.22 2.80 2.15
N VAL A 299 -4.92 2.97 1.04
CA VAL A 299 -4.57 3.94 -0.02
C VAL A 299 -4.68 5.41 0.43
N ASN A 300 -5.29 5.63 1.60
CA ASN A 300 -5.36 6.92 2.29
C ASN A 300 -4.03 7.36 2.93
N LEU A 301 -3.04 6.49 3.03
CA LEU A 301 -1.74 6.80 3.62
C LEU A 301 -0.75 7.23 2.54
N ILE A 302 -0.23 8.45 2.62
CA ILE A 302 0.76 9.01 1.70
C ILE A 302 2.02 9.32 2.50
N ALA A 303 3.16 8.69 2.14
CA ALA A 303 4.43 8.94 2.81
C ALA A 303 5.15 10.15 2.21
N PHE A 304 5.58 11.06 3.07
CA PHE A 304 6.45 12.21 2.84
C PHE A 304 7.76 12.02 3.62
N ASN A 305 8.74 12.92 3.49
CA ASN A 305 9.99 12.78 4.24
C ASN A 305 9.81 12.95 5.76
N ASN A 306 8.86 13.77 6.18
CA ASN A 306 8.61 14.07 7.60
C ASN A 306 7.49 13.22 8.23
N GLY A 307 6.95 12.21 7.54
CA GLY A 307 5.93 11.32 8.09
C GLY A 307 4.97 10.74 7.06
N ILE A 308 3.92 10.10 7.55
CA ILE A 308 2.86 9.49 6.73
C ILE A 308 1.56 10.28 6.95
N LEU A 309 1.10 10.98 5.93
CA LEU A 309 -0.19 11.69 5.96
C LEU A 309 -1.34 10.70 5.81
N ASP A 310 -2.25 10.67 6.75
CA ASP A 310 -3.57 10.07 6.55
C ASP A 310 -4.52 11.13 5.99
N ILE A 311 -4.89 10.99 4.71
CA ILE A 311 -5.76 11.95 4.02
C ILE A 311 -7.20 11.97 4.55
N ASN A 312 -7.64 10.94 5.28
CA ASN A 312 -8.98 10.90 5.87
C ASN A 312 -9.06 11.78 7.12
N THR A 313 -8.01 11.81 7.94
CA THR A 313 -7.96 12.60 9.19
C THR A 313 -7.22 13.92 9.01
N GLY A 314 -6.33 14.02 8.02
CA GLY A 314 -5.43 15.16 7.83
C GLY A 314 -4.22 15.13 8.76
N GLU A 315 -4.02 14.06 9.52
CA GLU A 315 -2.92 13.92 10.49
C GLU A 315 -1.65 13.39 9.82
N LEU A 316 -0.52 13.95 10.20
CA LEU A 316 0.80 13.46 9.83
C LEU A 316 1.29 12.48 10.91
N LEU A 317 1.26 11.20 10.60
CA LEU A 317 1.63 10.11 11.49
C LEU A 317 3.14 9.85 11.44
N PRO A 318 3.77 9.39 12.53
CA PRO A 318 5.16 8.97 12.51
C PRO A 318 5.35 7.73 11.61
N PHE A 319 6.59 7.54 11.14
CA PHE A 319 6.94 6.32 10.43
C PHE A 319 6.85 5.09 11.35
N SER A 320 6.36 3.99 10.80
CA SER A 320 6.28 2.71 11.49
C SER A 320 6.39 1.56 10.49
N PRO A 321 7.10 0.47 10.84
CA PRO A 321 7.12 -0.75 10.02
C PRO A 321 5.75 -1.40 9.83
N ASP A 322 4.78 -1.10 10.67
CA ASP A 322 3.42 -1.62 10.54
C ASP A 322 2.59 -0.88 9.48
N ARG A 323 3.05 0.30 9.06
CA ARG A 323 2.45 1.05 7.96
C ARG A 323 3.13 0.71 6.65
N ILE A 324 2.56 -0.26 5.93
CA ILE A 324 3.15 -0.81 4.71
C ILE A 324 2.91 0.14 3.54
N VAL A 325 3.87 1.03 3.30
CA VAL A 325 3.93 1.94 2.17
C VAL A 325 5.19 1.67 1.34
N THR A 326 5.08 1.74 0.02
CA THR A 326 6.16 1.41 -0.93
C THR A 326 6.55 2.57 -1.84
N ASN A 327 5.89 3.71 -1.68
CA ASN A 327 6.23 4.96 -2.34
C ASN A 327 6.36 6.05 -1.28
N LYS A 328 7.35 6.92 -1.43
CA LYS A 328 7.54 8.10 -0.60
C LYS A 328 7.79 9.31 -1.50
N ILE A 329 7.06 10.38 -1.26
CA ILE A 329 7.33 11.68 -1.89
C ILE A 329 8.58 12.25 -1.21
N PRO A 330 9.65 12.60 -1.96
CA PRO A 330 10.96 12.96 -1.38
C PRO A 330 10.99 14.41 -0.84
N TRP A 331 9.90 14.86 -0.24
CA TRP A 331 9.71 16.18 0.32
C TRP A 331 8.91 16.11 1.61
N ASP A 332 9.01 17.17 2.42
CA ASP A 332 8.19 17.32 3.60
C ASP A 332 6.78 17.80 3.24
N TYR A 333 5.81 17.44 4.05
CA TYR A 333 4.46 17.96 3.97
C TYR A 333 4.20 18.96 5.09
N TYR A 334 3.83 20.17 4.72
CA TYR A 334 3.41 21.23 5.65
C TYR A 334 2.05 21.77 5.24
N PRO A 335 1.01 21.63 6.08
CA PRO A 335 -0.35 22.09 5.76
C PRO A 335 -0.46 23.62 5.64
N SER A 336 0.54 24.38 6.11
CA SER A 336 0.61 25.83 6.03
C SER A 336 1.59 26.34 4.95
N ALA A 337 2.21 25.47 4.16
CA ALA A 337 3.17 25.88 3.14
C ALA A 337 2.52 26.85 2.14
N TYR A 338 3.21 27.94 1.84
CA TYR A 338 2.77 28.95 0.86
C TYR A 338 3.97 29.56 0.13
N ASP A 339 3.83 29.74 -1.15
CA ASP A 339 4.80 30.43 -2.01
C ASP A 339 4.03 31.32 -3.00
N GLU A 340 4.21 32.63 -2.88
CA GLU A 340 3.48 33.62 -3.66
C GLU A 340 3.79 33.50 -5.15
N GLN A 341 5.07 33.28 -5.52
CA GLN A 341 5.47 33.17 -6.92
C GLN A 341 4.89 31.91 -7.57
N ALA A 342 4.88 30.79 -6.85
CA ALA A 342 4.28 29.56 -7.32
C ALA A 342 2.75 29.71 -7.48
N ASP A 343 2.10 30.36 -6.54
CA ASP A 343 0.67 30.63 -6.58
C ASP A 343 0.27 31.50 -7.76
N LEU A 344 0.96 32.63 -7.95
CA LEU A 344 0.72 33.55 -9.07
C LEU A 344 1.00 32.87 -10.42
N THR A 345 2.10 32.11 -10.52
CA THR A 345 2.45 31.44 -11.76
C THR A 345 1.42 30.36 -12.13
N LEU A 346 0.98 29.55 -11.17
CA LEU A 346 -0.05 28.53 -11.43
C LEU A 346 -1.39 29.19 -11.83
N ASN A 347 -1.74 30.32 -11.20
CA ASN A 347 -2.94 31.06 -11.55
C ASN A 347 -2.85 31.67 -12.96
N ARG A 348 -1.66 32.16 -13.37
CA ARG A 348 -1.40 32.63 -14.73
C ARG A 348 -1.50 31.49 -15.75
N ILE A 349 -0.92 30.32 -15.45
CA ILE A 349 -1.07 29.11 -16.29
C ILE A 349 -2.54 28.76 -16.47
N ALA A 350 -3.33 28.85 -15.43
CA ALA A 350 -4.78 28.63 -15.47
C ALA A 350 -5.57 29.75 -16.19
N CYS A 351 -4.92 30.82 -16.63
CA CYS A 351 -5.57 32.04 -17.16
C CYS A 351 -6.62 32.61 -16.18
N SER A 352 -6.32 32.58 -14.89
CA SER A 352 -7.24 32.99 -13.80
C SER A 352 -8.60 32.28 -13.80
N ASP A 353 -8.70 31.13 -14.45
CA ASP A 353 -9.90 30.29 -14.46
C ASP A 353 -9.86 29.36 -13.24
N PRO A 354 -10.80 29.49 -12.28
CA PRO A 354 -10.76 28.71 -11.05
C PRO A 354 -10.98 27.22 -11.30
N ALA A 355 -11.71 26.84 -12.35
CA ALA A 355 -11.93 25.43 -12.66
C ALA A 355 -10.67 24.78 -13.26
N ILE A 356 -9.95 25.49 -14.15
CA ILE A 356 -8.65 25.02 -14.68
C ILE A 356 -7.63 24.97 -13.53
N ARG A 357 -7.57 26.01 -12.67
CA ARG A 357 -6.69 26.02 -11.50
C ARG A 357 -6.94 24.80 -10.62
N SER A 358 -8.19 24.55 -10.26
CA SER A 358 -8.58 23.38 -9.45
C SER A 358 -8.17 22.05 -10.11
N LEU A 359 -8.32 21.93 -11.42
CA LEU A 359 -7.91 20.71 -12.16
C LEU A 359 -6.40 20.50 -12.16
N LEU A 360 -5.58 21.56 -12.19
CA LEU A 360 -4.12 21.45 -12.06
C LEU A 360 -3.73 20.97 -10.65
N GLU A 361 -4.35 21.52 -9.60
CA GLU A 361 -4.17 21.05 -8.22
C GLU A 361 -4.60 19.59 -8.04
N GLU A 362 -5.74 19.22 -8.60
CA GLU A 362 -6.27 17.86 -8.61
C GLU A 362 -5.39 16.89 -9.39
N CYS A 363 -4.77 17.33 -10.49
CA CYS A 363 -3.80 16.56 -11.25
C CYS A 363 -2.57 16.24 -10.39
N ILE A 364 -2.01 17.24 -9.68
CA ILE A 364 -0.90 17.02 -8.74
C ILE A 364 -1.33 16.01 -7.67
N GLY A 365 -2.43 16.25 -6.98
CA GLY A 365 -2.88 15.43 -5.85
C GLY A 365 -3.23 13.99 -6.26
N TYR A 366 -3.82 13.82 -7.43
CA TYR A 366 -4.17 12.48 -7.92
C TYR A 366 -2.93 11.60 -8.13
N THR A 367 -1.76 12.17 -8.41
CA THR A 367 -0.50 11.41 -8.50
C THR A 367 -0.09 10.77 -7.19
N PHE A 368 -0.48 11.31 -6.04
CA PHE A 368 -0.17 10.75 -4.72
C PHE A 368 -1.04 9.52 -4.38
N TYR A 369 -2.16 9.36 -5.07
CA TYR A 369 -3.20 8.39 -4.73
C TYR A 369 -2.98 7.04 -5.43
N ARG A 370 -2.66 5.98 -4.68
CA ARG A 370 -2.22 4.67 -5.18
C ARG A 370 -3.37 3.76 -5.66
N VAL A 371 -4.42 4.35 -6.27
CA VAL A 371 -5.50 3.59 -6.92
C VAL A 371 -6.10 4.38 -8.07
N ASN A 372 -6.60 3.69 -9.11
CA ASN A 372 -7.14 4.29 -10.33
C ASN A 372 -8.69 4.24 -10.39
N ASN A 373 -9.36 4.41 -9.25
CA ASN A 373 -10.83 4.32 -9.14
C ASN A 373 -11.59 5.39 -9.96
N PHE A 374 -10.98 6.56 -10.21
CA PHE A 374 -11.57 7.61 -11.04
C PHE A 374 -11.34 7.41 -12.54
N ARG A 375 -10.45 6.50 -12.92
CA ARG A 375 -10.19 6.08 -14.31
C ARG A 375 -9.90 7.25 -15.24
N LYS A 376 -9.01 8.18 -14.86
CA LYS A 376 -8.65 9.35 -15.64
C LYS A 376 -7.15 9.41 -15.94
N ALA A 377 -6.85 9.83 -17.17
CA ALA A 377 -5.54 10.24 -17.65
C ALA A 377 -5.61 11.73 -18.05
N PHE A 378 -4.53 12.44 -17.90
CA PHE A 378 -4.44 13.87 -18.20
C PHE A 378 -3.67 14.11 -19.49
N ILE A 379 -4.19 14.99 -20.33
CA ILE A 379 -3.48 15.51 -21.50
C ILE A 379 -3.45 17.03 -21.39
N LEU A 380 -2.23 17.59 -21.33
CA LEU A 380 -1.98 19.01 -21.27
C LEU A 380 -1.78 19.52 -22.70
N THR A 381 -2.69 20.33 -23.20
CA THR A 381 -2.66 20.80 -24.60
C THR A 381 -2.29 22.28 -24.71
N GLY A 382 -1.61 22.67 -25.81
CA GLY A 382 -1.29 24.08 -26.09
C GLY A 382 -0.10 24.24 -27.02
N SER A 383 0.00 25.38 -27.68
CA SER A 383 0.87 25.68 -28.83
C SER A 383 2.28 26.18 -28.52
N GLY A 384 2.84 25.90 -27.36
CA GLY A 384 4.17 26.37 -26.95
C GLY A 384 4.15 27.62 -26.07
N SER A 385 5.23 27.87 -25.32
CA SER A 385 5.42 29.00 -24.39
C SER A 385 4.22 29.29 -23.45
N ASN A 386 3.56 28.25 -23.00
CA ASN A 386 2.30 28.31 -22.23
C ASN A 386 2.37 27.67 -20.84
N GLY A 387 3.57 27.25 -20.40
CA GLY A 387 3.80 26.71 -19.07
C GLY A 387 3.65 25.19 -18.92
N LYS A 388 3.33 24.43 -19.99
CA LYS A 388 3.23 22.96 -19.94
C LYS A 388 4.49 22.29 -19.38
N SER A 389 5.64 22.53 -20.02
CA SER A 389 6.91 21.91 -19.62
C SER A 389 7.37 22.39 -18.23
N THR A 390 7.00 23.61 -17.83
CA THR A 390 7.22 24.11 -16.47
C THR A 390 6.39 23.31 -15.45
N PHE A 391 5.10 23.13 -15.71
CA PHE A 391 4.21 22.34 -14.85
C PHE A 391 4.66 20.87 -14.76
N ILE A 392 5.06 20.26 -15.89
CA ILE A 392 5.63 18.89 -15.93
C ILE A 392 6.90 18.81 -15.08
N SER A 393 7.76 19.82 -15.14
CA SER A 393 9.00 19.84 -14.35
C SER A 393 8.71 19.92 -12.85
N VAL A 394 7.70 20.69 -12.46
CA VAL A 394 7.21 20.74 -11.07
C VAL A 394 6.68 19.37 -10.64
N LEU A 395 5.85 18.70 -11.45
CA LEU A 395 5.35 17.35 -11.15
C LEU A 395 6.50 16.33 -10.98
N ASN A 396 7.47 16.33 -11.90
CA ASN A 396 8.64 15.46 -11.79
C ASN A 396 9.43 15.74 -10.51
N ARG A 397 9.60 17.02 -10.16
CA ARG A 397 10.33 17.43 -8.95
C ARG A 397 9.60 17.03 -7.67
N ILE A 398 8.27 17.17 -7.61
CA ILE A 398 7.44 16.73 -6.50
C ILE A 398 7.59 15.23 -6.28
N LEU A 399 7.42 14.45 -7.35
CA LEU A 399 7.36 13.00 -7.24
C LEU A 399 8.73 12.36 -7.02
N GLY A 400 9.79 12.95 -7.60
CA GLY A 400 11.13 12.36 -7.63
C GLY A 400 11.24 11.21 -8.64
N ASP A 401 12.47 10.91 -9.07
CA ASP A 401 12.76 9.96 -10.15
C ASP A 401 12.29 8.52 -9.85
N ASP A 402 12.30 8.12 -8.58
CA ASP A 402 11.87 6.78 -8.18
C ASP A 402 10.37 6.55 -8.40
N ASN A 403 9.56 7.61 -8.39
CA ASN A 403 8.10 7.53 -8.51
C ASN A 403 7.58 7.84 -9.92
N VAL A 404 8.44 8.21 -10.86
CA VAL A 404 8.05 8.61 -12.21
C VAL A 404 8.63 7.67 -13.25
N SER A 405 7.88 7.46 -14.33
CA SER A 405 8.35 6.93 -15.61
C SER A 405 8.07 7.95 -16.70
N ALA A 406 8.87 7.91 -17.78
CA ALA A 406 8.79 8.89 -18.88
C ALA A 406 8.57 8.14 -20.20
N MET A 407 7.43 7.53 -20.37
CA MET A 407 7.12 6.69 -21.53
C MET A 407 6.07 7.37 -22.40
N ASP A 408 6.33 7.41 -23.71
CA ASP A 408 5.37 7.89 -24.69
C ASP A 408 4.12 7.03 -24.74
N LEU A 409 3.00 7.65 -25.07
CA LEU A 409 1.71 6.98 -25.18
C LEU A 409 1.74 5.80 -26.18
N LYS A 410 2.44 5.95 -27.31
CA LYS A 410 2.59 4.90 -28.32
C LYS A 410 3.36 3.67 -27.86
N ASN A 411 4.33 3.87 -26.95
CA ASN A 411 5.26 2.84 -26.47
C ASN A 411 4.71 2.06 -25.26
N LEU A 412 3.52 2.41 -24.77
CA LEU A 412 2.90 1.69 -23.64
C LEU A 412 2.75 0.18 -23.91
N GLY A 413 2.52 -0.21 -25.18
CA GLY A 413 2.31 -1.59 -25.61
C GLY A 413 3.58 -2.44 -25.71
N ASP A 414 4.77 -1.87 -25.66
CA ASP A 414 6.03 -2.57 -25.87
C ASP A 414 6.31 -3.59 -24.75
N ARG A 415 6.98 -4.69 -25.11
CA ARG A 415 7.16 -5.86 -24.24
C ARG A 415 7.72 -5.50 -22.87
N PHE A 416 8.83 -4.79 -22.81
CA PHE A 416 9.53 -4.46 -21.57
C PHE A 416 9.09 -3.13 -20.95
N SER A 417 8.46 -2.27 -21.72
CA SER A 417 8.04 -0.92 -21.28
C SER A 417 7.01 -0.98 -20.15
N LYS A 418 6.12 -1.97 -20.17
CA LYS A 418 5.12 -2.15 -19.11
C LYS A 418 5.71 -2.35 -17.72
N ALA A 419 6.90 -2.97 -17.63
CA ALA A 419 7.58 -3.16 -16.34
C ALA A 419 8.08 -1.85 -15.73
N THR A 420 8.34 -0.82 -16.54
CA THR A 420 8.75 0.51 -16.03
C THR A 420 7.63 1.26 -15.31
N LEU A 421 6.38 0.83 -15.50
CA LEU A 421 5.21 1.38 -14.80
C LEU A 421 4.99 0.75 -13.40
N PHE A 422 5.68 -0.35 -13.13
CA PHE A 422 5.52 -1.06 -11.85
C PHE A 422 5.98 -0.17 -10.69
N LYS A 423 5.12 0.00 -9.70
CA LYS A 423 5.32 0.85 -8.51
C LYS A 423 5.53 2.35 -8.79
N LYS A 424 5.26 2.83 -10.00
CA LYS A 424 5.32 4.26 -10.29
C LYS A 424 4.01 4.97 -9.93
N LEU A 425 4.13 6.19 -9.41
CA LEU A 425 3.00 7.07 -9.11
C LEU A 425 2.46 7.76 -10.37
N ALA A 426 3.37 8.18 -11.24
CA ALA A 426 3.01 8.78 -12.51
C ALA A 426 3.90 8.30 -13.67
N ASN A 427 3.32 8.25 -14.86
CA ASN A 427 4.04 8.24 -16.13
C ASN A 427 3.83 9.60 -16.79
N ILE A 428 4.89 10.33 -17.01
CA ILE A 428 4.87 11.68 -17.56
C ILE A 428 5.58 11.68 -18.91
N GLY A 429 4.80 11.75 -19.99
CA GLY A 429 5.32 11.90 -21.36
C GLY A 429 5.22 13.35 -21.80
N ASP A 430 6.35 13.98 -22.03
CA ASP A 430 6.40 15.37 -22.54
C ASP A 430 6.49 15.38 -24.06
N ASP A 431 5.71 16.25 -24.71
CA ASP A 431 5.65 16.45 -26.16
C ASP A 431 5.44 15.14 -26.96
N ILE A 432 4.39 14.41 -26.62
CA ILE A 432 4.07 13.15 -27.30
C ILE A 432 3.70 13.37 -28.78
N SER A 433 4.11 12.42 -29.64
CA SER A 433 3.79 12.47 -31.06
C SER A 433 2.30 12.33 -31.34
N ASP A 434 1.82 12.90 -32.44
CA ASP A 434 0.44 12.80 -32.94
C ASP A 434 0.15 11.51 -33.74
N GLU A 435 1.04 10.54 -33.68
CA GLU A 435 0.96 9.26 -34.38
C GLU A 435 -0.29 8.46 -33.96
N PHE A 436 -1.05 7.96 -34.93
CA PHE A 436 -2.30 7.23 -34.69
C PHE A 436 -2.12 5.96 -33.87
N ILE A 437 -2.92 5.79 -32.82
CA ILE A 437 -2.90 4.62 -31.93
C ILE A 437 -4.03 3.67 -32.34
N SER A 438 -3.66 2.59 -33.01
CA SER A 438 -4.61 1.60 -33.54
C SER A 438 -5.22 0.69 -32.45
N ASP A 439 -4.52 0.47 -31.34
CA ASP A 439 -4.98 -0.33 -30.20
C ASP A 439 -4.76 0.36 -28.86
N PRO A 440 -5.75 1.09 -28.32
CA PRO A 440 -5.68 1.73 -27.01
C PRO A 440 -6.05 0.79 -25.85
N SER A 441 -6.08 -0.53 -26.05
CA SER A 441 -6.55 -1.47 -25.01
C SER A 441 -5.69 -1.41 -23.76
N LEU A 442 -4.36 -1.32 -23.89
CA LEU A 442 -3.46 -1.23 -22.75
C LEU A 442 -3.59 0.11 -22.02
N PHE A 443 -3.71 1.22 -22.74
CA PHE A 443 -4.04 2.52 -22.17
C PHE A 443 -5.28 2.43 -21.27
N LYS A 444 -6.36 1.84 -21.78
CA LYS A 444 -7.61 1.67 -21.02
C LYS A 444 -7.42 0.83 -19.76
N LYS A 445 -6.66 -0.27 -19.83
CA LYS A 445 -6.33 -1.13 -18.68
C LYS A 445 -5.53 -0.38 -17.63
N ILE A 446 -4.46 0.33 -18.03
CA ILE A 446 -3.62 1.09 -17.10
C ILE A 446 -4.45 2.16 -16.38
N VAL A 447 -5.21 2.96 -17.13
CA VAL A 447 -6.04 4.04 -16.56
C VAL A 447 -7.14 3.51 -15.64
N SER A 448 -7.62 2.28 -15.86
CA SER A 448 -8.62 1.63 -15.00
C SER A 448 -8.01 0.90 -13.79
N GLY A 449 -6.68 0.71 -13.76
CA GLY A 449 -6.04 -0.12 -12.73
C GLY A 449 -6.28 -1.63 -12.92
N ASP A 450 -6.66 -2.04 -14.13
CA ASP A 450 -6.88 -3.45 -14.45
C ASP A 450 -5.54 -4.20 -14.51
N ARG A 451 -5.57 -5.47 -14.12
CA ARG A 451 -4.38 -6.32 -14.10
C ARG A 451 -3.71 -6.44 -15.46
N ILE A 452 -2.41 -6.19 -15.49
CA ILE A 452 -1.57 -6.31 -16.69
C ILE A 452 -0.38 -7.22 -16.43
N GLN A 453 0.10 -7.87 -17.49
CA GLN A 453 1.32 -8.63 -17.48
C GLN A 453 2.50 -7.77 -17.93
N ALA A 454 3.61 -7.85 -17.23
CA ALA A 454 4.87 -7.15 -17.52
C ALA A 454 6.06 -8.10 -17.37
N GLU A 455 7.20 -7.68 -17.89
CA GLU A 455 8.43 -8.47 -17.87
C GLU A 455 9.64 -7.53 -17.81
N PHE A 456 10.52 -7.74 -16.84
CA PHE A 456 11.84 -7.11 -16.88
C PHE A 456 12.77 -7.93 -17.78
N LYS A 457 13.68 -7.27 -18.50
CA LYS A 457 14.63 -7.96 -19.38
C LYS A 457 15.44 -9.00 -18.59
N GLY A 458 15.33 -10.29 -18.98
CA GLY A 458 16.03 -11.38 -18.35
C GLY A 458 15.42 -11.90 -17.04
N GLN A 459 14.18 -11.56 -16.75
CA GLN A 459 13.42 -12.07 -15.62
C GLN A 459 12.10 -12.69 -16.10
N ASP A 460 11.49 -13.51 -15.25
CA ASP A 460 10.17 -14.06 -15.52
C ASP A 460 9.08 -12.99 -15.57
N ALA A 461 8.05 -13.23 -16.37
CA ALA A 461 6.90 -12.35 -16.46
C ALA A 461 6.12 -12.36 -15.15
N PHE A 462 5.60 -11.20 -14.75
CA PHE A 462 4.79 -11.02 -13.57
C PHE A 462 3.53 -10.22 -13.88
N GLU A 463 2.55 -10.28 -13.01
CA GLU A 463 1.30 -9.55 -13.13
C GLU A 463 1.15 -8.55 -11.98
N PHE A 464 0.59 -7.38 -12.27
CA PHE A 464 0.28 -6.38 -11.26
C PHE A 464 -0.90 -5.50 -11.67
N ASN A 465 -1.49 -4.84 -10.69
CA ASN A 465 -2.51 -3.82 -10.88
C ASN A 465 -1.84 -2.43 -10.86
N PRO A 466 -1.75 -1.73 -12.00
CA PRO A 466 -1.11 -0.41 -12.06
C PRO A 466 -1.95 0.63 -11.34
N TYR A 467 -1.30 1.47 -10.54
CA TYR A 467 -1.90 2.67 -9.96
C TYR A 467 -1.27 3.96 -10.52
N VAL A 468 -0.36 3.81 -11.46
CA VAL A 468 0.32 4.90 -12.16
C VAL A 468 -0.70 5.82 -12.84
N LYS A 469 -0.53 7.15 -12.69
CA LYS A 469 -1.31 8.14 -13.40
C LYS A 469 -0.64 8.47 -14.73
N LEU A 470 -1.38 8.40 -15.81
CA LEU A 470 -0.89 8.76 -17.12
C LEU A 470 -1.10 10.27 -17.34
N ILE A 471 -0.01 10.99 -17.53
CA ILE A 471 0.01 12.44 -17.79
C ILE A 471 0.86 12.67 -19.04
N PHE A 472 0.30 13.35 -20.03
CA PHE A 472 0.99 13.64 -21.28
C PHE A 472 0.87 15.13 -21.62
N SER A 473 1.91 15.70 -22.20
CA SER A 473 1.78 16.97 -22.92
C SER A 473 1.76 16.73 -24.42
N ALA A 474 0.96 17.51 -25.13
CA ALA A 474 0.86 17.43 -26.58
C ALA A 474 0.52 18.79 -27.17
N ASN A 475 1.05 19.08 -28.35
CA ASN A 475 0.58 20.19 -29.17
C ASN A 475 -0.67 19.75 -29.95
N SER A 476 -0.69 18.50 -30.41
CA SER A 476 -1.83 17.83 -31.04
C SER A 476 -2.01 16.45 -30.38
N ILE A 477 -3.22 16.12 -29.95
CA ILE A 477 -3.50 14.83 -29.32
C ILE A 477 -3.56 13.75 -30.41
N PRO A 478 -2.83 12.62 -30.28
CA PRO A 478 -2.90 11.54 -31.24
C PRO A 478 -4.31 10.97 -31.34
N ARG A 479 -4.73 10.66 -32.57
CA ARG A 479 -5.99 9.92 -32.77
C ARG A 479 -5.86 8.51 -32.22
N MET A 480 -6.88 8.06 -31.50
CA MET A 480 -6.96 6.71 -30.94
C MET A 480 -8.20 6.00 -31.45
N LYS A 481 -8.05 4.73 -31.85
CA LYS A 481 -9.18 3.92 -32.31
C LYS A 481 -10.16 3.68 -31.16
N ASP A 482 -11.19 4.50 -31.09
CA ASP A 482 -12.24 4.38 -30.05
C ASP A 482 -13.63 4.36 -30.69
N LYS A 483 -14.26 3.19 -30.64
CA LYS A 483 -15.62 3.00 -31.21
C LYS A 483 -16.74 3.17 -30.18
N THR A 484 -16.37 3.27 -28.91
CA THR A 484 -17.32 3.17 -27.78
C THR A 484 -17.30 4.39 -26.87
N GLY A 485 -16.48 5.40 -27.17
CA GLY A 485 -16.22 6.52 -26.27
C GLY A 485 -15.42 6.14 -25.03
N ALA A 486 -14.89 4.91 -24.98
CA ALA A 486 -14.19 4.40 -23.80
C ALA A 486 -12.86 5.11 -23.54
N VAL A 487 -12.18 5.62 -24.57
CA VAL A 487 -10.98 6.46 -24.45
C VAL A 487 -11.38 7.86 -23.97
N ILE A 488 -12.34 8.48 -24.64
CA ILE A 488 -12.83 9.84 -24.34
C ILE A 488 -13.25 9.93 -22.86
N ASN A 489 -14.01 8.96 -22.39
CA ASN A 489 -14.46 8.91 -20.99
C ASN A 489 -13.33 8.78 -19.97
N ARG A 490 -12.09 8.47 -20.41
CA ARG A 490 -10.90 8.36 -19.56
C ARG A 490 -9.98 9.56 -19.63
N LEU A 491 -10.23 10.53 -20.50
CA LEU A 491 -9.40 11.70 -20.65
C LEU A 491 -9.89 12.88 -19.81
N VAL A 492 -8.94 13.68 -19.35
CA VAL A 492 -9.11 15.05 -18.89
C VAL A 492 -8.12 15.89 -19.70
N ILE A 493 -8.64 16.66 -20.66
CA ILE A 493 -7.83 17.50 -21.54
C ILE A 493 -7.78 18.90 -20.94
N ILE A 494 -6.62 19.28 -20.40
CA ILE A 494 -6.43 20.60 -19.78
C ILE A 494 -5.76 21.54 -20.79
N PRO A 495 -6.48 22.58 -21.26
CA PRO A 495 -5.90 23.54 -22.18
C PRO A 495 -4.98 24.53 -21.46
N PHE A 496 -3.73 24.62 -21.90
CA PHE A 496 -2.75 25.63 -21.51
C PHE A 496 -2.80 26.78 -22.53
N LYS A 497 -3.58 27.81 -22.21
CA LYS A 497 -3.82 28.97 -23.11
C LYS A 497 -3.07 30.24 -22.67
N ALA A 498 -2.30 30.17 -21.58
CA ALA A 498 -1.42 31.25 -21.18
C ALA A 498 -0.33 31.49 -22.24
N VAL A 499 0.08 32.70 -22.38
CA VAL A 499 1.23 33.10 -23.22
C VAL A 499 2.27 33.72 -22.32
N PHE A 500 3.49 33.21 -22.39
CA PHE A 500 4.66 33.75 -21.71
C PHE A 500 5.62 34.24 -22.75
N SER A 501 5.93 35.50 -22.72
CA SER A 501 6.81 36.17 -23.69
C SER A 501 7.95 36.88 -22.96
N ASP A 502 9.12 36.89 -23.56
CA ASP A 502 10.27 37.68 -23.10
C ASP A 502 10.02 39.21 -23.08
N SER A 503 8.96 39.64 -23.74
CA SER A 503 8.48 41.03 -23.69
C SER A 503 7.55 41.32 -22.49
N ASP A 504 7.12 40.30 -21.72
CA ASP A 504 6.26 40.50 -20.55
C ASP A 504 7.06 41.20 -19.43
N PRO A 505 6.48 42.19 -18.73
CA PRO A 505 7.18 42.91 -17.65
C PRO A 505 7.63 42.02 -16.49
N ASP A 506 6.95 40.90 -16.29
CA ASP A 506 7.16 39.91 -15.23
C ASP A 506 7.81 38.61 -15.79
N PHE A 507 8.39 38.66 -17.00
CA PHE A 507 9.08 37.53 -17.59
C PHE A 507 10.34 37.18 -16.77
N ASP A 508 10.41 35.93 -16.36
CA ASP A 508 11.52 35.39 -15.57
C ASP A 508 12.06 34.13 -16.28
N PRO A 509 13.23 34.18 -16.90
CA PRO A 509 13.83 33.05 -17.58
C PRO A 509 14.17 31.90 -16.63
N ASP A 510 14.35 32.18 -15.31
CA ASP A 510 14.67 31.19 -14.29
C ASP A 510 13.44 30.66 -13.54
N ILE A 511 12.24 31.02 -13.98
CA ILE A 511 10.98 30.66 -13.31
C ILE A 511 10.89 29.16 -13.05
N LYS A 512 11.32 28.32 -13.98
CA LYS A 512 11.33 26.87 -13.83
C LYS A 512 12.19 26.41 -12.65
N GLY A 513 13.36 27.00 -12.46
CA GLY A 513 14.26 26.72 -11.33
C GLY A 513 13.64 27.16 -10.00
N LYS A 514 13.04 28.37 -9.97
CA LYS A 514 12.38 28.92 -8.77
C LYS A 514 11.19 28.08 -8.35
N LEU A 515 10.33 27.66 -9.27
CA LEU A 515 9.19 26.78 -8.98
C LEU A 515 9.60 25.36 -8.54
N CYS A 516 10.84 24.95 -8.77
CA CYS A 516 11.43 23.71 -8.28
C CYS A 516 12.18 23.88 -6.94
N SER A 517 12.13 25.08 -6.32
CA SER A 517 12.70 25.34 -5.00
C SER A 517 11.94 24.58 -3.90
N PRO A 518 12.56 24.29 -2.74
CA PRO A 518 11.89 23.59 -1.67
C PRO A 518 10.57 24.26 -1.23
N ALA A 519 10.55 25.57 -1.05
CA ALA A 519 9.34 26.30 -0.61
C ALA A 519 8.20 26.18 -1.64
N SER A 520 8.50 26.33 -2.93
CA SER A 520 7.51 26.17 -4.00
C SER A 520 6.98 24.75 -4.07
N ILE A 521 7.86 23.73 -3.94
CA ILE A 521 7.46 22.33 -3.98
C ILE A 521 6.57 21.97 -2.80
N GLU A 522 6.90 22.41 -1.59
CA GLU A 522 6.05 22.20 -0.41
C GLU A 522 4.66 22.86 -0.58
N TYR A 523 4.61 24.04 -1.16
CA TYR A 523 3.36 24.68 -1.53
C TYR A 523 2.56 23.85 -2.54
N PHE A 524 3.18 23.37 -3.64
CA PHE A 524 2.51 22.52 -4.63
C PHE A 524 2.03 21.21 -4.04
N ILE A 525 2.77 20.61 -3.11
CA ILE A 525 2.35 19.41 -2.38
C ILE A 525 1.09 19.72 -1.56
N ARG A 526 1.08 20.83 -0.81
CA ARG A 526 -0.09 21.24 -0.02
C ARG A 526 -1.34 21.39 -0.88
N ILE A 527 -1.29 22.19 -1.94
CA ILE A 527 -2.45 22.40 -2.82
C ILE A 527 -2.83 21.10 -3.57
N GLY A 528 -1.86 20.23 -3.86
CA GLY A 528 -2.11 18.90 -4.41
C GLY A 528 -2.91 18.02 -3.43
N VAL A 529 -2.54 17.99 -2.14
CA VAL A 529 -3.30 17.28 -1.10
C VAL A 529 -4.71 17.85 -0.98
N GLU A 530 -4.88 19.18 -1.00
CA GLU A 530 -6.19 19.83 -1.01
C GLU A 530 -7.00 19.44 -2.27
N GLY A 531 -6.34 19.40 -3.44
CA GLY A 531 -6.92 18.95 -4.70
C GLY A 531 -7.38 17.48 -4.63
N LEU A 532 -6.57 16.59 -4.08
CA LEU A 532 -6.95 15.18 -3.88
C LEU A 532 -8.17 15.07 -2.95
N ASN A 533 -8.16 15.78 -1.83
CA ASN A 533 -9.29 15.79 -0.91
C ASN A 533 -10.58 16.26 -1.58
N ARG A 534 -10.49 17.27 -2.47
CA ARG A 534 -11.62 17.76 -3.28
C ARG A 534 -12.14 16.66 -4.22
N VAL A 535 -11.25 15.95 -4.93
CA VAL A 535 -11.61 14.82 -5.82
C VAL A 535 -12.30 13.70 -5.06
N LEU A 536 -11.77 13.32 -3.89
CA LEU A 536 -12.34 12.26 -3.04
C LEU A 536 -13.72 12.64 -2.52
N LYS A 537 -13.88 13.87 -2.02
CA LYS A 537 -15.14 14.40 -1.50
C LYS A 537 -16.21 14.48 -2.59
N ASN A 538 -15.85 14.99 -3.78
CA ASN A 538 -16.77 15.18 -4.90
C ASN A 538 -16.99 13.89 -5.71
N LYS A 539 -16.23 12.82 -5.40
CA LYS A 539 -16.22 11.55 -6.17
C LYS A 539 -15.90 11.77 -7.65
N GLY A 540 -15.07 12.75 -7.96
CA GLY A 540 -14.71 13.10 -9.33
C GLY A 540 -13.95 14.43 -9.41
N PHE A 541 -13.40 14.68 -10.58
CA PHE A 541 -12.65 15.90 -10.88
C PHE A 541 -13.58 17.11 -11.10
N THR A 542 -13.04 18.30 -10.86
CA THR A 542 -13.73 19.57 -11.13
C THR A 542 -14.19 19.64 -12.58
N LYS A 543 -15.44 20.01 -12.81
CA LYS A 543 -16.00 20.18 -14.15
C LYS A 543 -15.68 21.58 -14.69
N SER A 544 -15.14 21.64 -15.91
CA SER A 544 -14.83 22.87 -16.63
C SER A 544 -15.45 22.82 -18.02
N SER A 545 -16.15 23.88 -18.40
CA SER A 545 -16.69 24.04 -19.75
C SER A 545 -15.59 24.10 -20.82
N LYS A 546 -14.41 24.65 -20.48
CA LYS A 546 -13.24 24.70 -21.37
C LYS A 546 -12.69 23.29 -21.61
N VAL A 547 -12.56 22.48 -20.55
CA VAL A 547 -12.12 21.07 -20.65
C VAL A 547 -13.14 20.24 -21.41
N GLN A 548 -14.44 20.46 -21.18
CA GLN A 548 -15.48 19.76 -21.92
C GLN A 548 -15.41 20.11 -23.43
N LYS A 549 -15.20 21.39 -23.75
CA LYS A 549 -15.05 21.80 -25.15
C LYS A 549 -13.83 21.11 -25.82
N GLU A 550 -12.69 21.09 -25.16
CA GLU A 550 -11.49 20.39 -25.70
C GLU A 550 -11.76 18.89 -25.90
N LEU A 551 -12.55 18.28 -25.00
CA LEU A 551 -12.96 16.89 -25.12
C LEU A 551 -13.90 16.67 -26.31
N ASP A 552 -14.88 17.56 -26.51
CA ASP A 552 -15.84 17.51 -27.62
C ASP A 552 -15.09 17.74 -28.96
N ASP A 553 -14.18 18.71 -29.03
CA ASP A 553 -13.34 18.98 -30.20
C ASP A 553 -12.43 17.77 -30.52
N TYR A 554 -11.87 17.11 -29.49
CA TYR A 554 -11.07 15.90 -29.68
C TYR A 554 -11.94 14.70 -30.12
N GLU A 555 -13.14 14.56 -29.60
CA GLU A 555 -14.07 13.50 -30.02
C GLU A 555 -14.41 13.63 -31.51
N GLU A 556 -14.68 14.85 -31.95
CA GLU A 556 -14.93 15.14 -33.37
C GLU A 556 -13.71 14.81 -34.25
N TYR A 557 -12.52 15.29 -33.83
CA TYR A 557 -11.26 15.00 -34.52
C TYR A 557 -10.93 13.49 -34.54
N ASN A 558 -11.27 12.76 -33.48
CA ASN A 558 -10.99 11.33 -33.36
C ASN A 558 -12.01 10.45 -34.10
N ASN A 559 -13.20 10.96 -34.33
CA ASN A 559 -14.30 10.22 -34.98
C ASN A 559 -14.85 11.00 -36.19
N PRO A 560 -14.35 10.71 -37.41
CA PRO A 560 -14.77 11.44 -38.61
C PRO A 560 -16.28 11.32 -38.95
N VAL A 561 -16.99 10.34 -38.36
CA VAL A 561 -18.44 10.24 -38.55
C VAL A 561 -19.15 11.36 -37.80
N ILE A 562 -18.68 11.73 -36.59
CA ILE A 562 -19.23 12.86 -35.84
C ILE A 562 -18.99 14.17 -36.59
N GLY A 563 -17.74 14.41 -37.03
CA GLY A 563 -17.37 15.60 -37.79
C GLY A 563 -18.24 15.75 -39.05
N PHE A 564 -18.38 14.66 -39.83
CA PHE A 564 -19.22 14.66 -41.00
C PHE A 564 -20.68 15.08 -40.72
N PHE A 565 -21.32 14.49 -39.71
CA PHE A 565 -22.72 14.81 -39.41
C PHE A 565 -22.93 16.19 -38.79
N LYS A 566 -21.94 16.76 -38.13
CA LYS A 566 -22.01 18.15 -37.64
C LYS A 566 -22.09 19.18 -38.77
N GLU A 567 -21.50 18.91 -39.91
CA GLU A 567 -21.55 19.77 -41.10
C GLU A 567 -22.84 19.62 -41.92
N GLN A 568 -23.68 18.62 -41.59
CA GLN A 568 -24.88 18.37 -42.33
C GLN A 568 -26.09 19.11 -41.75
N GLU A 569 -27.04 19.47 -42.61
CA GLU A 569 -28.32 20.06 -42.20
C GLU A 569 -29.18 19.10 -41.36
N GLU A 570 -30.02 19.67 -40.51
CA GLU A 570 -30.97 18.88 -39.72
C GLU A 570 -31.87 18.01 -40.62
N GLY A 571 -31.97 16.73 -40.28
CA GLY A 571 -32.74 15.76 -41.05
C GLY A 571 -32.03 15.16 -42.25
N TYR A 572 -30.76 15.54 -42.55
CA TYR A 572 -29.97 14.98 -43.65
C TYR A 572 -29.97 13.45 -43.67
N LEU A 573 -29.82 12.83 -42.49
CA LEU A 573 -29.83 11.38 -42.27
C LEU A 573 -31.10 10.69 -42.78
N PHE A 574 -32.24 11.35 -42.74
CA PHE A 574 -33.54 10.78 -43.09
C PHE A 574 -34.01 11.15 -44.52
N ARG A 575 -33.37 12.11 -45.17
CA ARG A 575 -33.72 12.57 -46.52
C ARG A 575 -32.93 11.84 -47.60
N ASN A 576 -31.75 11.32 -47.27
CA ASN A 576 -30.83 10.71 -48.21
C ASN A 576 -30.80 9.18 -48.06
N THR A 577 -30.40 8.47 -49.11
CA THR A 577 -30.22 7.03 -49.06
C THR A 577 -28.93 6.69 -48.28
N THR A 578 -28.86 5.50 -47.70
CA THR A 578 -27.65 5.04 -46.99
C THR A 578 -26.40 5.04 -47.87
N LYS A 579 -26.58 4.87 -49.20
CA LYS A 579 -25.50 4.88 -50.18
C LYS A 579 -25.02 6.31 -50.45
N GLU A 580 -25.92 7.28 -50.61
CA GLU A 580 -25.59 8.70 -50.79
C GLU A 580 -24.85 9.26 -49.56
N ILE A 581 -25.37 8.93 -48.36
CA ILE A 581 -24.74 9.36 -47.11
C ILE A 581 -23.31 8.80 -46.99
N HIS A 582 -23.12 7.52 -47.31
CA HIS A 582 -21.79 6.91 -47.24
C HIS A 582 -20.84 7.49 -48.30
N LEU A 583 -21.34 7.83 -49.51
CA LEU A 583 -20.53 8.46 -50.53
C LEU A 583 -20.05 9.87 -50.11
N ALA A 584 -20.99 10.68 -49.58
CA ALA A 584 -20.69 11.99 -49.03
C ALA A 584 -19.70 11.92 -47.83
N TYR A 585 -19.90 10.97 -46.92
CA TYR A 585 -18.97 10.70 -45.84
C TYR A 585 -17.58 10.30 -46.35
N SER A 586 -17.52 9.48 -47.40
CA SER A 586 -16.19 9.10 -47.99
C SER A 586 -15.50 10.28 -48.63
N ALA A 587 -16.22 11.18 -49.30
CA ALA A 587 -15.66 12.43 -49.82
C ALA A 587 -15.13 13.32 -48.69
N TYR A 588 -15.95 13.55 -47.66
CA TYR A 588 -15.51 14.29 -46.44
C TYR A 588 -14.25 13.70 -45.83
N CYS A 589 -14.15 12.38 -45.69
CA CYS A 589 -12.94 11.73 -45.17
C CYS A 589 -11.70 12.03 -46.04
N HIS A 590 -11.82 11.96 -47.37
CA HIS A 590 -10.71 12.23 -48.27
C HIS A 590 -10.26 13.71 -48.23
N GLU A 591 -11.21 14.63 -48.17
CA GLU A 591 -10.96 16.07 -48.06
C GLU A 591 -10.25 16.45 -46.77
N ASN A 592 -10.60 15.73 -45.65
CA ASN A 592 -10.05 16.00 -44.31
C ASN A 592 -8.92 15.03 -43.88
N GLY A 593 -8.37 14.25 -44.84
CA GLY A 593 -7.24 13.34 -44.54
C GLY A 593 -7.57 12.14 -43.70
N TYR A 594 -8.84 11.70 -43.65
CA TYR A 594 -9.26 10.49 -42.97
C TYR A 594 -9.33 9.30 -43.92
N LEU A 595 -9.19 8.11 -43.37
CA LEU A 595 -9.54 6.87 -44.06
C LEU A 595 -11.03 6.57 -43.80
N PRO A 596 -11.90 6.51 -44.85
CA PRO A 596 -13.32 6.25 -44.67
C PRO A 596 -13.56 4.83 -44.14
N GLU A 597 -14.53 4.69 -43.25
CA GLU A 597 -15.02 3.38 -42.85
C GLU A 597 -15.71 2.69 -44.05
N SER A 598 -15.61 1.35 -44.11
CA SER A 598 -16.40 0.59 -45.11
C SER A 598 -17.91 0.86 -44.93
N SER A 599 -18.70 0.78 -45.97
CA SER A 599 -20.13 1.04 -45.93
C SER A 599 -20.86 0.24 -44.84
N ASN A 600 -20.46 -1.01 -44.61
CA ASN A 600 -21.04 -1.83 -43.54
C ASN A 600 -20.65 -1.33 -42.14
N GLN A 601 -19.40 -0.91 -41.94
CA GLN A 601 -18.92 -0.39 -40.66
C GLN A 601 -19.58 0.97 -40.39
N PHE A 602 -19.54 1.89 -41.33
CA PHE A 602 -20.22 3.19 -41.26
C PHE A 602 -21.69 3.05 -40.89
N GLY A 603 -22.39 2.13 -41.56
CA GLY A 603 -23.79 1.85 -41.23
C GLY A 603 -24.03 1.37 -39.79
N ARG A 604 -23.08 0.60 -39.20
CA ARG A 604 -23.15 0.20 -37.79
C ARG A 604 -22.90 1.39 -36.87
N THR A 605 -21.91 2.21 -37.19
CA THR A 605 -21.56 3.42 -36.41
C THR A 605 -22.75 4.39 -36.41
N VAL A 606 -23.36 4.68 -37.55
CA VAL A 606 -24.54 5.55 -37.68
C VAL A 606 -25.73 5.01 -36.86
N LYS A 607 -26.01 3.72 -36.96
CA LYS A 607 -27.11 3.09 -36.18
C LYS A 607 -26.88 3.26 -34.67
N ALA A 608 -25.69 2.97 -34.20
CA ALA A 608 -25.34 3.09 -32.77
C ALA A 608 -25.38 4.55 -32.29
N MET A 609 -24.96 5.50 -33.12
CA MET A 609 -24.89 6.91 -32.78
C MET A 609 -26.24 7.61 -32.74
N PHE A 610 -27.12 7.30 -33.70
CA PHE A 610 -28.39 8.00 -33.86
C PHE A 610 -29.63 7.18 -33.46
N GLY A 611 -29.48 5.95 -33.00
CA GLY A 611 -30.60 5.07 -32.63
C GLY A 611 -31.52 4.82 -33.81
N VAL A 612 -30.95 4.49 -34.97
CA VAL A 612 -31.72 4.32 -36.24
C VAL A 612 -31.49 2.94 -36.83
N GLU A 613 -32.48 2.50 -37.61
CA GLU A 613 -32.39 1.29 -38.44
C GLU A 613 -32.37 1.63 -39.93
N SER A 614 -31.75 0.77 -40.76
CA SER A 614 -31.83 0.89 -42.19
C SER A 614 -32.95 0.02 -42.74
N LYS A 615 -33.97 0.62 -43.38
CA LYS A 615 -35.12 -0.08 -44.02
C LYS A 615 -35.17 0.23 -45.50
N VAL A 616 -35.72 -0.71 -46.27
CA VAL A 616 -35.99 -0.49 -47.69
C VAL A 616 -37.25 0.35 -47.81
N LYS A 617 -37.18 1.44 -48.54
CA LYS A 617 -38.32 2.30 -48.89
C LYS A 617 -38.38 2.47 -50.42
N THR A 618 -39.58 2.67 -50.95
CA THR A 618 -39.77 3.01 -52.37
C THR A 618 -39.80 4.52 -52.51
N VAL A 619 -38.82 5.08 -53.21
CA VAL A 619 -38.70 6.50 -53.52
C VAL A 619 -38.64 6.64 -55.06
N ASN A 620 -39.55 7.43 -55.64
CA ASN A 620 -39.63 7.63 -57.10
C ASN A 620 -39.63 6.32 -57.90
N GLY A 621 -40.37 5.30 -57.42
CA GLY A 621 -40.50 4.00 -58.08
C GLY A 621 -39.30 3.06 -57.96
N LYS A 622 -38.26 3.44 -57.20
CA LYS A 622 -37.07 2.62 -56.97
C LYS A 622 -36.99 2.21 -55.50
N SER A 623 -36.64 0.95 -55.24
CA SER A 623 -36.39 0.44 -53.88
C SER A 623 -35.00 0.88 -53.42
N VAL A 624 -34.93 1.71 -52.38
CA VAL A 624 -33.71 2.25 -51.81
C VAL A 624 -33.63 1.99 -50.31
N ARG A 625 -32.44 1.89 -49.75
CA ARG A 625 -32.23 1.82 -48.29
C ARG A 625 -32.10 3.21 -47.69
N MET A 626 -32.87 3.48 -46.64
CA MET A 626 -32.82 4.73 -45.87
C MET A 626 -32.78 4.44 -44.39
N TYR A 627 -32.23 5.37 -43.62
CA TYR A 627 -32.30 5.32 -42.16
C TYR A 627 -33.70 5.74 -41.70
N VAL A 628 -34.20 5.08 -40.68
CA VAL A 628 -35.46 5.40 -39.99
C VAL A 628 -35.25 5.33 -38.48
N LYS A 629 -35.97 6.14 -37.72
CA LYS A 629 -35.93 6.03 -36.25
C LYS A 629 -36.36 4.62 -35.83
N GLU A 630 -35.64 4.03 -34.89
CA GLU A 630 -36.11 2.81 -34.22
C GLU A 630 -37.45 3.16 -33.54
N ASN A 631 -38.52 2.43 -33.88
CA ASN A 631 -39.73 2.51 -33.08
C ASN A 631 -39.46 1.79 -31.76
N VAL A 632 -39.38 2.54 -30.66
CA VAL A 632 -39.31 2.02 -29.29
C VAL A 632 -40.62 1.34 -28.95
#